data_1a861cc5c37a4350d0438d01fed63676
#
_entry.id   1a861cc5c37a4350d0438d01fed63676
#
_cell.length_a   1.000
_cell.length_b   1.000
_cell.length_c   1.000
_cell.angle_alpha   90.00
_cell.angle_beta   90.00
_cell.angle_gamma   90.00
#
_symmetry.space_group_name_H-M   'P 1'
#
loop_
_entity.id
_entity.type
_entity.pdbx_description
1 polymer ?
#
loop_
_entity_poly.entity_id
_entity_poly.type
_entity_poly.pdbx_seq_one_letter_code
_entity_poly.pdbx_strand_id
1 'polypeptide(L)'
;FKQAYTCGHSLGGAMSTIACSRLPEGSTCYSFGSPRVGTPGWVKEFDNKFILHRFVNNNDIAPRVPFAIMWYKHAGKLYYINTHGNIRNATVWQRLKDRFRGYRNAWKKRQWFDSIYDHAMPKYVNRIHDFPFYTNDMKR
;
A
#
# COMPACT_ATOMS: atom_id res chain seq x y z
N PHE A 1 -15.85 5.46 -21.80
CA PHE A 1 -14.49 5.02 -21.37
C PHE A 1 -14.58 3.53 -21.05
N LYS A 2 -13.67 2.70 -21.64
CA LYS A 2 -13.64 1.26 -21.36
C LYS A 2 -12.96 0.91 -20.03
N GLN A 3 -12.02 1.72 -19.57
CA GLN A 3 -11.29 1.59 -18.31
C GLN A 3 -10.82 2.97 -17.86
N ALA A 4 -10.67 3.16 -16.54
CA ALA A 4 -10.16 4.38 -15.95
C ALA A 4 -9.07 4.07 -14.91
N TYR A 5 -8.25 5.08 -14.61
CA TYR A 5 -7.18 4.98 -13.63
C TYR A 5 -7.43 5.98 -12.51
N THR A 6 -7.23 5.53 -11.27
CA THR A 6 -7.24 6.39 -10.09
C THR A 6 -5.94 6.23 -9.33
N CYS A 7 -5.49 7.27 -8.64
CA CYS A 7 -4.34 7.16 -7.75
C CYS A 7 -4.50 8.07 -6.54
N GLY A 8 -3.83 7.73 -5.45
CA GLY A 8 -3.85 8.56 -4.26
C GLY A 8 -2.88 8.11 -3.18
N HIS A 9 -2.52 9.08 -2.33
CA HIS A 9 -1.65 8.88 -1.18
C HIS A 9 -2.42 9.07 0.12
N SER A 10 -2.10 8.29 1.14
CA SER A 10 -2.69 8.41 2.47
C SER A 10 -4.23 8.26 2.44
N LEU A 11 -4.96 9.18 3.03
CA LEU A 11 -6.43 9.24 2.94
C LEU A 11 -6.90 9.33 1.49
N GLY A 12 -6.19 10.10 0.63
CA GLY A 12 -6.46 10.16 -0.82
C GLY A 12 -6.32 8.79 -1.50
N GLY A 13 -5.46 7.89 -0.99
CA GLY A 13 -5.37 6.51 -1.46
C GLY A 13 -6.63 5.69 -1.14
N ALA A 14 -7.21 5.87 0.04
CA ALA A 14 -8.49 5.27 0.39
C ALA A 14 -9.63 5.84 -0.47
N MET A 15 -9.69 7.15 -0.62
CA MET A 15 -10.69 7.83 -1.46
C MET A 15 -10.60 7.38 -2.92
N SER A 16 -9.39 7.26 -3.49
CA SER A 16 -9.19 6.81 -4.86
C SER A 16 -9.60 5.34 -5.04
N THR A 17 -9.39 4.49 -4.03
CA THR A 17 -9.85 3.10 -4.06
C THR A 17 -11.38 3.02 -4.06
N ILE A 18 -12.05 3.83 -3.23
CA ILE A 18 -13.52 3.91 -3.22
C ILE A 18 -14.04 4.48 -4.55
N ALA A 19 -13.41 5.53 -5.06
CA ALA A 19 -13.78 6.10 -6.36
C ALA A 19 -13.64 5.07 -7.49
N CYS A 20 -12.55 4.28 -7.49
CA CYS A 20 -12.33 3.21 -8.46
C CYS A 20 -13.50 2.21 -8.48
N SER A 21 -14.07 1.88 -7.31
CA SER A 21 -15.22 0.96 -7.22
C SER A 21 -16.52 1.50 -7.85
N ARG A 22 -16.55 2.76 -8.28
CA ARG A 22 -17.67 3.41 -8.98
C ARG A 22 -17.43 3.60 -10.48
N LEU A 23 -16.28 3.16 -10.96
CA LEU A 23 -15.89 3.22 -12.36
C LEU A 23 -16.26 1.91 -13.08
N PRO A 24 -16.16 1.87 -14.44
CA PRO A 24 -16.33 0.63 -15.17
C PRO A 24 -15.43 -0.51 -14.67
N GLU A 25 -15.94 -1.73 -14.70
CA GLU A 25 -15.18 -2.92 -14.32
C GLU A 25 -13.86 -3.03 -15.08
N GLY A 26 -12.81 -3.51 -14.44
CA GLY A 26 -11.45 -3.54 -14.98
C GLY A 26 -10.66 -2.24 -14.78
N SER A 27 -11.28 -1.18 -14.21
CA SER A 27 -10.54 0.04 -13.85
C SER A 27 -9.47 -0.24 -12.80
N THR A 28 -8.38 0.53 -12.86
CA THR A 28 -7.18 0.28 -12.04
C THR A 28 -6.92 1.44 -11.08
N CYS A 29 -6.59 1.10 -9.84
CA CYS A 29 -6.19 2.04 -8.80
C CYS A 29 -4.74 1.81 -8.35
N TYR A 30 -4.03 2.90 -8.11
CA TYR A 30 -2.70 2.91 -7.49
C TYR A 30 -2.77 3.67 -6.17
N SER A 31 -2.49 3.00 -5.05
CA SER A 31 -2.53 3.64 -3.73
C SER A 31 -1.19 3.54 -3.01
N PHE A 32 -0.80 4.64 -2.36
CA PHE A 32 0.46 4.80 -1.67
C PHE A 32 0.19 5.12 -0.20
N GLY A 33 0.63 4.26 0.73
CA GLY A 33 0.41 4.45 2.15
C GLY A 33 -1.07 4.53 2.56
N SER A 34 -1.97 3.92 1.81
CA SER A 34 -3.41 4.00 2.03
C SER A 34 -3.86 3.20 3.26
N PRO A 35 -4.79 3.74 4.08
CA PRO A 35 -5.47 2.96 5.10
C PRO A 35 -6.37 1.87 4.49
N ARG A 36 -6.91 0.99 5.36
CA ARG A 36 -7.89 -0.02 4.94
C ARG A 36 -9.21 0.65 4.59
N VAL A 37 -9.89 0.16 3.57
CA VAL A 37 -11.09 0.83 3.04
C VAL A 37 -12.37 0.02 3.14
N GLY A 38 -12.32 -1.31 3.29
CA GLY A 38 -13.50 -2.13 3.19
C GLY A 38 -13.58 -3.28 4.18
N THR A 39 -14.81 -3.77 4.39
CA THR A 39 -15.08 -5.04 5.06
C THR A 39 -14.62 -6.22 4.19
N PRO A 40 -14.48 -7.44 4.73
CA PRO A 40 -14.11 -8.61 3.94
C PRO A 40 -15.00 -8.87 2.71
N GLY A 41 -16.31 -8.64 2.84
CA GLY A 41 -17.26 -8.79 1.74
C GLY A 41 -17.03 -7.76 0.63
N TRP A 42 -16.88 -6.50 1.01
CA TRP A 42 -16.59 -5.43 0.05
C TRP A 42 -15.25 -5.66 -0.67
N VAL A 43 -14.21 -6.07 0.07
CA VAL A 43 -12.88 -6.36 -0.52
C VAL A 43 -12.97 -7.48 -1.54
N LYS A 44 -13.69 -8.57 -1.24
CA LYS A 44 -13.90 -9.69 -2.17
C LYS A 44 -14.59 -9.23 -3.45
N GLU A 45 -15.63 -8.41 -3.34
CA GLU A 45 -16.34 -7.87 -4.50
C GLU A 45 -15.44 -6.92 -5.32
N PHE A 46 -14.70 -6.05 -4.65
CA PHE A 46 -13.76 -5.13 -5.29
C PHE A 46 -12.68 -5.89 -6.07
N ASP A 47 -12.01 -6.87 -5.46
CA ASP A 47 -10.91 -7.63 -6.07
C ASP A 47 -11.37 -8.48 -7.27
N ASN A 48 -12.65 -8.82 -7.35
CA ASN A 48 -13.24 -9.53 -8.50
C ASN A 48 -13.47 -8.60 -9.71
N LYS A 49 -13.66 -7.30 -9.50
CA LYS A 49 -14.09 -6.35 -10.53
C LYS A 49 -13.01 -5.34 -10.91
N PHE A 50 -12.09 -5.03 -10.01
CA PHE A 50 -11.13 -3.94 -10.15
C PHE A 50 -9.71 -4.40 -9.86
N ILE A 51 -8.73 -3.63 -10.34
CA ILE A 51 -7.31 -3.87 -10.10
C ILE A 51 -6.80 -2.80 -9.13
N LEU A 52 -6.19 -3.22 -8.01
CA LEU A 52 -5.56 -2.29 -7.09
C LEU A 52 -4.10 -2.69 -6.83
N HIS A 53 -3.20 -1.78 -7.17
CA HIS A 53 -1.78 -1.84 -6.82
C HIS A 53 -1.53 -0.98 -5.59
N ARG A 54 -1.17 -1.62 -4.48
CA ARG A 54 -1.04 -0.96 -3.19
C ARG A 54 0.40 -0.95 -2.71
N PHE A 55 1.00 0.24 -2.68
CA PHE A 55 2.39 0.47 -2.25
C PHE A 55 2.42 0.84 -0.77
N VAL A 56 3.27 0.16 -0.01
CA VAL A 56 3.40 0.36 1.44
C VAL A 56 4.86 0.39 1.85
N ASN A 57 5.31 1.49 2.43
CA ASN A 57 6.61 1.60 3.06
C ASN A 57 6.67 0.83 4.38
N ASN A 58 7.86 0.31 4.71
CA ASN A 58 8.12 -0.55 5.87
C ASN A 58 7.52 -0.03 7.20
N ASN A 59 7.81 1.21 7.57
CA ASN A 59 7.41 1.79 8.86
C ASN A 59 6.17 2.69 8.76
N ASP A 60 5.56 2.82 7.58
CA ASP A 60 4.35 3.61 7.41
C ASP A 60 3.22 3.08 8.30
N ILE A 61 2.65 3.97 9.12
CA ILE A 61 1.57 3.65 10.05
C ILE A 61 0.19 3.72 9.39
N ALA A 62 0.00 4.55 8.36
CA ALA A 62 -1.30 4.79 7.76
C ALA A 62 -1.96 3.50 7.21
N PRO A 63 -1.26 2.56 6.57
CA PRO A 63 -1.84 1.29 6.13
C PRO A 63 -2.32 0.38 7.28
N ARG A 64 -2.02 0.73 8.52
CA ARG A 64 -2.42 -0.07 9.69
C ARG A 64 -3.79 0.30 10.23
N VAL A 65 -4.30 1.46 9.85
CA VAL A 65 -5.61 1.95 10.29
C VAL A 65 -6.66 1.80 9.17
N PRO A 66 -7.95 1.63 9.50
CA PRO A 66 -8.46 1.18 10.79
C PRO A 66 -7.85 -0.17 11.18
N PHE A 67 -7.76 -0.46 12.49
CA PHE A 67 -7.19 -1.73 12.94
C PHE A 67 -7.97 -2.92 12.39
N ALA A 68 -7.25 -4.03 12.09
CA ALA A 68 -7.88 -5.23 11.52
C ALA A 68 -9.00 -5.82 12.43
N ILE A 69 -8.92 -5.60 13.74
CA ILE A 69 -9.96 -5.98 14.71
C ILE A 69 -11.30 -5.26 14.46
N MET A 70 -11.29 -4.13 13.77
CA MET A 70 -12.49 -3.40 13.37
C MET A 70 -13.11 -3.94 12.07
N TRP A 71 -12.77 -5.16 11.66
CA TRP A 71 -13.26 -5.83 10.46
C TRP A 71 -12.91 -5.16 9.13
N TYR A 72 -11.93 -4.23 9.11
CA TYR A 72 -11.44 -3.64 7.88
C TYR A 72 -10.29 -4.45 7.30
N LYS A 73 -10.31 -4.64 5.98
CA LYS A 73 -9.27 -5.31 5.21
C LYS A 73 -8.71 -4.40 4.11
N HIS A 74 -7.56 -4.78 3.61
CA HIS A 74 -7.01 -4.21 2.39
C HIS A 74 -7.49 -5.01 1.18
N ALA A 75 -7.86 -4.30 0.12
CA ALA A 75 -8.05 -4.85 -1.21
C ALA A 75 -6.73 -4.84 -1.99
N GLY A 76 -6.67 -5.57 -3.09
CA GLY A 76 -5.64 -5.52 -4.10
C GLY A 76 -4.28 -6.13 -3.73
N LYS A 77 -3.37 -6.05 -4.70
CA LYS A 77 -2.01 -6.59 -4.61
C LYS A 77 -1.10 -5.65 -3.82
N LEU A 78 -0.38 -6.20 -2.85
CA LEU A 78 0.57 -5.45 -2.02
C LEU A 78 1.96 -5.41 -2.67
N TYR A 79 2.50 -4.21 -2.80
CA TYR A 79 3.90 -3.93 -3.11
C TYR A 79 4.57 -3.33 -1.88
N TYR A 80 5.32 -4.16 -1.16
CA TYR A 80 5.96 -3.76 0.07
C TYR A 80 7.37 -3.24 -0.19
N ILE A 81 7.64 -2.02 0.26
CA ILE A 81 8.94 -1.36 0.16
C ILE A 81 9.68 -1.56 1.47
N ASN A 82 10.77 -2.32 1.45
CA ASN A 82 11.56 -2.60 2.66
C ASN A 82 12.44 -1.41 3.08
N THR A 83 13.16 -1.56 4.20
CA THR A 83 14.09 -0.53 4.73
C THR A 83 15.20 -0.13 3.76
N HIS A 84 15.54 -0.99 2.79
CA HIS A 84 16.56 -0.76 1.77
C HIS A 84 16.00 -0.20 0.46
N GLY A 85 14.71 0.13 0.40
CA GLY A 85 14.04 0.64 -0.79
C GLY A 85 13.64 -0.43 -1.81
N ASN A 86 13.93 -1.71 -1.55
CA ASN A 86 13.55 -2.78 -2.47
C ASN A 86 12.06 -3.12 -2.36
N ILE A 87 11.38 -3.17 -3.50
CA ILE A 87 9.97 -3.57 -3.58
C ILE A 87 9.91 -5.10 -3.68
N ARG A 88 9.14 -5.73 -2.80
CA ARG A 88 8.98 -7.19 -2.76
C ARG A 88 7.53 -7.59 -2.48
N ASN A 89 7.14 -8.73 -3.01
CA ASN A 89 5.98 -9.50 -2.52
C ASN A 89 6.38 -10.14 -1.18
N ALA A 90 6.34 -9.35 -0.10
CA ALA A 90 6.82 -9.78 1.20
C ALA A 90 5.80 -10.67 1.91
N THR A 91 6.22 -11.84 2.38
CA THR A 91 5.42 -12.70 3.25
C THR A 91 5.17 -12.01 4.60
N VAL A 92 4.15 -12.47 5.34
CA VAL A 92 3.82 -11.94 6.68
C VAL A 92 5.02 -12.00 7.61
N TRP A 93 5.82 -13.08 7.56
CA TRP A 93 7.03 -13.26 8.36
C TRP A 93 8.16 -12.30 8.00
N GLN A 94 8.36 -12.03 6.71
CA GLN A 94 9.35 -11.04 6.26
C GLN A 94 8.97 -9.64 6.73
N ARG A 95 7.69 -9.26 6.64
CA ARG A 95 7.17 -7.99 7.16
C ARG A 95 7.35 -7.86 8.68
N LEU A 96 7.18 -8.96 9.42
CA LEU A 96 7.36 -8.98 10.88
C LEU A 96 8.83 -8.80 11.25
N LYS A 97 9.76 -9.51 10.59
CA LYS A 97 11.21 -9.36 10.79
C LYS A 97 11.70 -7.95 10.46
N ASP A 98 11.26 -7.38 9.36
CA ASP A 98 11.61 -6.00 8.96
C ASP A 98 11.08 -4.98 9.97
N ARG A 99 9.88 -5.20 10.53
CA ARG A 99 9.35 -4.40 11.64
C ARG A 99 10.25 -4.42 12.86
N PHE A 100 10.65 -5.61 13.33
CA PHE A 100 11.54 -5.72 14.50
C PHE A 100 12.87 -5.02 14.27
N ARG A 101 13.43 -5.12 13.07
CA ARG A 101 14.64 -4.37 12.69
C ARG A 101 14.40 -2.86 12.68
N GLY A 102 13.27 -2.41 12.13
CA GLY A 102 12.88 -1.01 12.12
C GLY A 102 12.70 -0.42 13.52
N TYR A 103 11.98 -1.11 14.41
CA TYR A 103 11.82 -0.70 15.81
C TYR A 103 13.13 -0.66 16.57
N ARG A 104 14.01 -1.66 16.39
CA ARG A 104 15.32 -1.69 17.06
C ARG A 104 16.23 -0.55 16.59
N ASN A 105 16.17 -0.19 15.32
CA ASN A 105 16.94 0.92 14.77
C ASN A 105 16.35 2.29 15.17
N ALA A 106 15.04 2.44 15.20
CA ALA A 106 14.35 3.65 15.67
C ALA A 106 14.61 3.90 17.17
N TRP A 107 14.61 2.84 18.00
CA TRP A 107 14.90 2.96 19.43
C TRP A 107 16.35 3.38 19.68
N LYS A 108 17.30 2.85 18.91
CA LYS A 108 18.72 3.27 19.01
C LYS A 108 18.96 4.72 18.59
N LYS A 109 18.11 5.28 17.68
CA LYS A 109 18.27 6.64 17.12
C LYS A 109 17.38 7.70 17.78
N ARG A 110 16.59 7.38 18.83
CA ARG A 110 15.59 8.29 19.44
C ARG A 110 14.61 8.93 18.42
N GLN A 111 14.38 8.29 17.30
CA GLN A 111 13.53 8.82 16.22
C GLN A 111 12.12 8.22 16.32
N TRP A 112 11.29 8.73 17.22
CA TRP A 112 9.89 8.37 17.37
C TRP A 112 9.03 8.81 16.16
N PHE A 113 9.55 9.70 15.33
CA PHE A 113 8.86 10.30 14.19
C PHE A 113 9.07 9.56 12.85
N ASP A 114 9.91 8.51 12.79
CA ASP A 114 10.21 7.77 11.55
C ASP A 114 8.96 7.20 10.88
N SER A 115 7.95 6.85 11.66
CA SER A 115 6.68 6.30 11.17
C SER A 115 5.86 7.30 10.35
N ILE A 116 5.86 8.56 10.77
CA ILE A 116 5.19 9.68 10.07
C ILE A 116 6.04 10.10 8.87
N TYR A 117 7.37 10.08 9.04
CA TYR A 117 8.31 10.44 7.98
C TYR A 117 8.32 9.42 6.84
N ASP A 118 8.19 8.13 7.14
CA ASP A 118 8.06 7.07 6.11
C ASP A 118 6.71 7.07 5.40
N HIS A 119 5.72 7.80 5.94
CA HIS A 119 4.44 8.06 5.30
C HIS A 119 4.52 9.16 4.22
N ALA A 120 5.53 10.03 4.27
CA ALA A 120 5.63 11.16 3.35
C ALA A 120 5.77 10.73 1.89
N MET A 121 5.00 11.37 0.99
CA MET A 121 4.97 11.05 -0.44
C MET A 121 6.35 11.08 -1.13
N PRO A 122 7.28 12.02 -0.84
CA PRO A 122 8.62 12.01 -1.44
C PRO A 122 9.38 10.71 -1.24
N LYS A 123 9.20 10.02 -0.12
CA LYS A 123 9.83 8.72 0.11
C LYS A 123 9.26 7.62 -0.77
N TYR A 124 7.97 7.66 -1.07
CA TYR A 124 7.37 6.75 -2.04
C TYR A 124 7.90 7.02 -3.45
N VAL A 125 7.94 8.28 -3.87
CA VAL A 125 8.45 8.69 -5.20
C VAL A 125 9.89 8.24 -5.38
N ASN A 126 10.79 8.58 -4.47
CA ASN A 126 12.22 8.26 -4.58
C ASN A 126 12.49 6.76 -4.60
N ARG A 127 11.69 5.96 -3.86
CA ARG A 127 11.86 4.50 -3.81
C ARG A 127 11.23 3.77 -4.98
N ILE A 128 10.23 4.36 -5.63
CA ILE A 128 9.55 3.78 -6.79
C ILE A 128 10.24 4.19 -8.09
N HIS A 129 10.87 5.37 -8.13
CA HIS A 129 11.58 5.87 -9.32
C HIS A 129 12.63 4.88 -9.83
N ASP A 130 13.35 4.21 -8.95
CA ASP A 130 14.39 3.24 -9.29
C ASP A 130 13.84 1.81 -9.53
N PHE A 131 12.52 1.64 -9.45
CA PHE A 131 11.90 0.33 -9.66
C PHE A 131 11.64 0.10 -11.15
N PRO A 132 12.22 -0.96 -11.75
CA PRO A 132 11.94 -1.28 -13.14
C PRO A 132 10.48 -1.73 -13.29
N PHE A 133 9.60 -0.82 -13.68
CA PHE A 133 8.19 -1.09 -13.99
C PHE A 133 7.97 -2.05 -15.18
N TYR A 134 9.04 -2.47 -15.81
CA TYR A 134 9.06 -3.39 -16.94
C TYR A 134 9.32 -4.84 -16.52
N THR A 135 8.65 -5.34 -15.52
CA THR A 135 8.63 -6.79 -15.32
C THR A 135 7.31 -7.35 -15.84
N ASN A 136 7.38 -8.53 -16.48
CA ASN A 136 6.27 -9.24 -17.13
C ASN A 136 5.04 -9.49 -16.22
N ASP A 137 5.10 -9.13 -14.94
CA ASP A 137 4.02 -9.26 -13.95
C ASP A 137 2.89 -8.22 -14.09
N MET A 138 3.07 -7.17 -14.89
CA MET A 138 2.00 -6.21 -15.20
C MET A 138 1.17 -6.61 -16.43
N LYS A 139 1.51 -7.71 -17.10
CA LYS A 139 0.81 -8.20 -18.30
C LYS A 139 -0.27 -9.27 -17.99
N ARG A 140 -0.57 -9.53 -16.71
CA ARG A 140 -1.64 -10.45 -16.33
C ARG A 140 -2.65 -9.79 -15.42
#